data_29aa2964b13b688656ed7c12e31df8f4
#
_entry.id   29aa2964b13b688656ed7c12e31df8f4
#
_cell.length_a   1.000
_cell.length_b   1.000
_cell.length_c   1.000
_cell.angle_alpha   90.00
_cell.angle_beta   90.00
_cell.angle_gamma   90.00
#
_symmetry.space_group_name_H-M   'P 1'
#
loop_
_entity.id
_entity.type
_entity.pdbx_description
1 polymer ?
#
loop_
_entity_poly.entity_id
_entity_poly.type
_entity_poly.pdbx_seq_one_letter_code
_entity_poly.pdbx_strand_id
1 'polypeptide(L)'
;MAKRKTLWRGLSALFAFVFTLSCVAGTILEGYKATIDTNLGTQSEKFVSENTADDPLYDKFTPSAEVLNADGTGNSHALIQKAIDLGHKQAVEGAVLLKNENNTLPLASGSNVTLLGIRSHISLLGSSFGVKAKGPYISLEQALSQNKTDFHNTIAYTLNTNYKTGEVTRALSLSEWNGDEFEFEGAGFNVNPTMVDVYTKLNETYQHSENETPFANYDPQEPSLAEVKATNPDYEASFAQYGDAAIVVISRPTAESKDYLPGSVAEGTGASEPLELTTNERDVIETAKKASDKVIVLINTANAVEIGDLKNDPDIDAILWIGLPGCYGMLGVADILCGRVSPSGAMSDIYATYNLS
;
A
#
# COMPACT_ATOMS: atom_id res chain seq x y z
N MET A 1 37.10 -69.99 9.55
CA MET A 1 37.27 -68.97 8.50
C MET A 1 35.94 -68.37 8.02
N ALA A 2 34.86 -69.11 7.90
CA ALA A 2 33.57 -68.62 7.38
C ALA A 2 32.96 -67.48 8.21
N LYS A 3 32.92 -67.60 9.57
CA LYS A 3 32.37 -66.57 10.45
C LYS A 3 33.04 -65.18 10.33
N ARG A 4 34.33 -65.16 10.04
CA ARG A 4 35.10 -63.93 9.88
C ARG A 4 34.78 -63.23 8.57
N LYS A 5 34.53 -63.98 7.50
CA LYS A 5 34.11 -63.44 6.19
C LYS A 5 32.68 -62.84 6.28
N THR A 6 31.79 -63.45 6.98
CA THR A 6 30.40 -62.95 7.20
C THR A 6 30.40 -61.67 8.01
N LEU A 7 31.24 -61.57 9.05
CA LEU A 7 31.38 -60.36 9.84
C LEU A 7 31.87 -59.18 9.01
N TRP A 8 32.92 -59.42 8.17
CA TRP A 8 33.43 -58.34 7.31
C TRP A 8 32.46 -57.92 6.23
N ARG A 9 31.67 -58.84 5.68
CA ARG A 9 30.59 -58.50 4.76
C ARG A 9 29.48 -57.66 5.39
N GLY A 10 29.11 -58.00 6.62
CA GLY A 10 28.14 -57.23 7.40
C GLY A 10 28.63 -55.83 7.72
N LEU A 11 29.89 -55.69 8.16
CA LEU A 11 30.49 -54.39 8.40
C LEU A 11 30.58 -53.54 7.15
N SER A 12 31.01 -54.12 6.02
CA SER A 12 31.06 -53.38 4.74
C SER A 12 29.68 -52.91 4.30
N ALA A 13 28.65 -53.71 4.45
CA ALA A 13 27.27 -53.32 4.14
C ALA A 13 26.78 -52.18 5.04
N LEU A 14 27.10 -52.27 6.34
CA LEU A 14 26.77 -51.20 7.28
C LEU A 14 27.47 -49.89 6.94
N PHE A 15 28.78 -49.96 6.64
CA PHE A 15 29.54 -48.76 6.23
C PHE A 15 29.04 -48.18 4.92
N ALA A 16 28.70 -49.00 3.92
CA ALA A 16 28.11 -48.51 2.67
C ALA A 16 26.77 -47.83 2.92
N PHE A 17 25.93 -48.39 3.78
CA PHE A 17 24.65 -47.79 4.14
C PHE A 17 24.83 -46.45 4.85
N VAL A 18 25.69 -46.38 5.87
CA VAL A 18 25.97 -45.12 6.60
C VAL A 18 26.58 -44.08 5.66
N PHE A 19 27.50 -44.50 4.79
CA PHE A 19 28.10 -43.59 3.79
C PHE A 19 27.03 -43.03 2.86
N THR A 20 26.15 -43.85 2.29
CA THR A 20 25.07 -43.40 1.42
C THR A 20 24.13 -42.45 2.16
N LEU A 21 23.76 -42.78 3.39
CA LEU A 21 22.90 -41.91 4.21
C LEU A 21 23.56 -40.54 4.47
N SER A 22 24.87 -40.55 4.77
CA SER A 22 25.64 -39.30 4.97
C SER A 22 25.72 -38.46 3.72
N CYS A 23 25.90 -39.08 2.54
CA CYS A 23 25.89 -38.34 1.27
C CYS A 23 24.52 -37.72 0.98
N VAL A 24 23.43 -38.46 1.18
CA VAL A 24 22.08 -37.94 0.99
C VAL A 24 21.81 -36.81 1.97
N ALA A 25 22.13 -36.99 3.25
CA ALA A 25 21.98 -35.95 4.26
C ALA A 25 22.81 -34.70 3.93
N GLY A 26 24.07 -34.89 3.49
CA GLY A 26 24.93 -33.79 3.07
C GLY A 26 24.36 -33.00 1.90
N THR A 27 23.84 -33.70 0.89
CA THR A 27 23.22 -33.04 -0.28
C THR A 27 21.96 -32.24 0.12
N ILE A 28 21.14 -32.79 0.99
CA ILE A 28 19.95 -32.09 1.51
C ILE A 28 20.37 -30.88 2.32
N LEU A 29 21.31 -31.01 3.26
CA LEU A 29 21.80 -29.91 4.08
C LEU A 29 22.44 -28.80 3.23
N GLU A 30 23.15 -29.16 2.17
CA GLU A 30 23.73 -28.18 1.24
C GLU A 30 22.66 -27.44 0.46
N GLY A 31 21.60 -28.12 0.04
CA GLY A 31 20.45 -27.50 -0.61
C GLY A 31 19.69 -26.51 0.30
N TYR A 32 19.71 -26.73 1.59
CA TYR A 32 19.08 -25.85 2.60
C TYR A 32 20.07 -24.96 3.36
N LYS A 33 21.32 -24.91 2.92
CA LYS A 33 22.39 -24.18 3.61
C LYS A 33 22.01 -22.73 3.91
N ALA A 34 21.52 -21.99 2.92
CA ALA A 34 21.13 -20.59 3.09
C ALA A 34 20.04 -20.43 4.17
N THR A 35 19.05 -21.32 4.17
CA THR A 35 17.97 -21.31 5.18
C THR A 35 18.49 -21.66 6.58
N ILE A 36 19.39 -22.64 6.66
CA ILE A 36 20.02 -23.07 7.92
C ILE A 36 20.88 -21.95 8.48
N ASP A 37 21.74 -21.37 7.64
CA ASP A 37 22.63 -20.28 8.03
C ASP A 37 21.84 -19.05 8.50
N THR A 38 20.76 -18.72 7.82
CA THR A 38 19.89 -17.59 8.22
C THR A 38 19.19 -17.83 9.55
N ASN A 39 18.63 -19.04 9.75
CA ASN A 39 17.81 -19.31 10.95
C ASN A 39 18.62 -19.73 12.18
N LEU A 40 19.78 -20.35 11.99
CA LEU A 40 20.64 -20.78 13.09
C LEU A 40 21.85 -19.85 13.32
N GLY A 41 22.02 -18.82 12.53
CA GLY A 41 23.13 -17.89 12.65
C GLY A 41 24.50 -18.55 12.43
N THR A 42 24.55 -19.64 11.64
CA THR A 42 25.76 -20.41 11.38
C THR A 42 26.56 -19.89 10.19
N GLN A 43 26.22 -18.69 9.67
CA GLN A 43 27.02 -18.06 8.61
C GLN A 43 28.47 -17.94 9.04
N SER A 44 29.32 -18.64 8.32
CA SER A 44 30.76 -18.69 8.58
C SER A 44 31.51 -17.44 8.09
N GLU A 45 30.85 -16.56 7.37
CA GLU A 45 31.44 -15.29 6.93
C GLU A 45 31.01 -14.19 7.86
N LYS A 46 31.85 -13.91 8.85
CA LYS A 46 31.78 -12.66 9.56
C LYS A 46 32.33 -11.59 8.59
N PHE A 47 31.47 -10.77 8.03
CA PHE A 47 31.93 -9.54 7.39
C PHE A 47 32.61 -8.70 8.46
N VAL A 48 33.90 -8.88 8.59
CA VAL A 48 34.72 -7.92 9.29
C VAL A 48 34.95 -6.82 8.27
N SER A 49 34.21 -5.73 8.41
CA SER A 49 34.57 -4.51 7.71
C SER A 49 35.99 -4.18 8.13
N GLU A 50 36.93 -4.26 7.21
CA GLU A 50 38.27 -3.69 7.37
C GLU A 50 38.22 -2.15 7.28
N ASN A 51 37.09 -1.55 7.65
CA ASN A 51 36.96 -0.10 7.72
C ASN A 51 37.99 0.41 8.71
N THR A 52 39.09 0.83 8.13
CA THR A 52 40.00 1.73 8.82
C THR A 52 39.25 3.03 9.07
N ALA A 53 39.52 3.70 10.17
CA ALA A 53 38.87 4.92 10.65
C ALA A 53 38.83 6.09 9.63
N ASP A 54 39.27 5.88 8.42
CA ASP A 54 39.39 6.85 7.33
C ASP A 54 38.42 6.63 6.17
N ASP A 55 37.47 5.65 6.25
CA ASP A 55 36.45 5.49 5.22
C ASP A 55 35.21 6.32 5.57
N PRO A 56 35.04 7.52 4.97
CA PRO A 56 33.96 8.44 5.32
C PRO A 56 32.57 7.93 4.92
N LEU A 57 32.48 6.85 4.13
CA LEU A 57 31.21 6.37 3.59
C LEU A 57 30.40 5.53 4.59
N TYR A 58 31.05 4.91 5.59
CA TYR A 58 30.40 3.99 6.51
C TYR A 58 30.62 4.30 8.00
N ASP A 59 31.44 5.27 8.32
CA ASP A 59 31.91 5.47 9.69
C ASP A 59 30.91 6.15 10.62
N LYS A 60 30.02 6.98 10.11
CA LYS A 60 28.89 7.54 10.87
C LYS A 60 27.86 8.13 9.93
N PHE A 61 26.67 7.56 9.92
CA PHE A 61 25.52 8.27 9.39
C PHE A 61 25.32 9.54 10.22
N THR A 62 25.62 10.67 9.65
CA THR A 62 25.33 11.98 10.26
C THR A 62 24.10 12.54 9.59
N PRO A 63 22.96 12.62 10.27
CA PRO A 63 21.77 13.25 9.73
C PRO A 63 22.08 14.70 9.34
N SER A 64 21.36 15.19 8.32
CA SER A 64 21.47 16.60 7.97
C SER A 64 21.06 17.48 9.16
N ALA A 65 21.67 18.66 9.27
CA ALA A 65 21.35 19.60 10.35
C ALA A 65 19.87 20.00 10.39
N GLU A 66 19.18 19.89 9.25
CA GLU A 66 17.74 20.21 9.09
C GLU A 66 16.81 19.27 9.84
N VAL A 67 17.27 18.04 10.14
CA VAL A 67 16.48 17.04 10.89
C VAL A 67 17.02 16.84 12.31
N LEU A 68 17.86 17.74 12.79
CA LEU A 68 18.39 17.73 14.15
C LEU A 68 17.93 18.97 14.93
N ASN A 69 17.65 18.76 16.21
CA ASN A 69 17.49 19.82 17.18
C ASN A 69 18.88 20.43 17.52
N ALA A 70 18.89 21.61 18.11
CA ALA A 70 20.14 22.32 18.50
C ALA A 70 21.00 21.50 19.46
N ASP A 71 20.41 20.65 20.29
CA ASP A 71 21.08 19.78 21.24
C ASP A 71 21.66 18.49 20.60
N GLY A 72 21.35 18.25 19.31
CA GLY A 72 21.80 17.09 18.55
C GLY A 72 20.87 15.87 18.61
N THR A 73 19.71 15.98 19.24
CA THR A 73 18.66 14.96 19.15
C THR A 73 17.96 15.05 17.80
N GLY A 74 17.32 13.95 17.36
CA GLY A 74 16.53 13.94 16.13
C GLY A 74 15.31 14.86 16.23
N ASN A 75 15.09 15.68 15.21
CA ASN A 75 13.89 16.48 15.06
C ASN A 75 12.85 15.68 14.24
N SER A 76 12.00 14.98 14.95
CA SER A 76 11.00 14.09 14.33
C SER A 76 9.97 14.88 13.51
N HIS A 77 9.60 16.07 13.96
CA HIS A 77 8.67 16.95 13.21
C HIS A 77 9.26 17.32 11.84
N ALA A 78 10.51 17.80 11.82
CA ALA A 78 11.18 18.15 10.56
C ALA A 78 11.37 16.91 9.65
N LEU A 79 11.58 15.73 10.22
CA LEU A 79 11.69 14.49 9.45
C LEU A 79 10.38 14.12 8.79
N ILE A 80 9.25 14.23 9.50
CA ILE A 80 7.92 13.96 8.95
C ILE A 80 7.56 14.99 7.88
N GLN A 81 7.85 16.28 8.10
CA GLN A 81 7.63 17.30 7.07
C GLN A 81 8.36 16.95 5.77
N LYS A 82 9.63 16.55 5.85
CA LYS A 82 10.37 16.09 4.68
C LYS A 82 9.77 14.81 4.05
N ALA A 83 9.23 13.91 4.85
CA ALA A 83 8.56 12.72 4.35
C ALA A 83 7.24 13.07 3.64
N ILE A 84 6.50 14.08 4.13
CA ILE A 84 5.31 14.63 3.46
C ILE A 84 5.70 15.18 2.09
N ASP A 85 6.70 16.06 2.03
CA ASP A 85 7.17 16.69 0.81
C ASP A 85 7.67 15.66 -0.22
N LEU A 86 8.44 14.67 0.25
CA LEU A 86 8.95 13.60 -0.61
C LEU A 86 7.83 12.69 -1.13
N GLY A 87 6.93 12.25 -0.25
CA GLY A 87 5.81 11.38 -0.62
C GLY A 87 4.86 12.06 -1.61
N HIS A 88 4.60 13.34 -1.41
CA HIS A 88 3.86 14.18 -2.36
C HIS A 88 4.54 14.18 -3.74
N LYS A 89 5.83 14.51 -3.80
CA LYS A 89 6.60 14.55 -5.04
C LYS A 89 6.63 13.19 -5.76
N GLN A 90 6.85 12.10 -5.03
CA GLN A 90 6.86 10.75 -5.60
C GLN A 90 5.52 10.39 -6.23
N ALA A 91 4.40 10.74 -5.60
CA ALA A 91 3.08 10.45 -6.13
C ALA A 91 2.80 11.25 -7.41
N VAL A 92 3.18 12.52 -7.46
CA VAL A 92 3.05 13.35 -8.67
C VAL A 92 3.85 12.79 -9.83
N GLU A 93 5.12 12.42 -9.60
CA GLU A 93 6.00 11.91 -10.64
C GLU A 93 5.65 10.46 -11.05
N GLY A 94 5.04 9.68 -10.13
CA GLY A 94 4.69 8.28 -10.36
C GLY A 94 3.30 8.06 -10.95
N ALA A 95 2.36 8.98 -10.74
CA ALA A 95 0.99 8.81 -11.22
C ALA A 95 0.88 8.85 -12.75
N VAL A 96 -0.01 8.02 -13.30
CA VAL A 96 -0.20 7.87 -14.75
C VAL A 96 -1.65 8.16 -15.14
N LEU A 97 -1.85 9.13 -16.00
CA LEU A 97 -3.17 9.44 -16.57
C LEU A 97 -3.47 8.47 -17.72
N LEU A 98 -4.42 7.56 -17.53
CA LEU A 98 -4.79 6.54 -18.51
C LEU A 98 -5.96 6.96 -19.40
N LYS A 99 -6.84 7.81 -18.88
CA LYS A 99 -8.01 8.36 -19.59
C LYS A 99 -8.33 9.76 -19.05
N ASN A 100 -8.66 10.71 -19.91
CA ASN A 100 -9.23 11.99 -19.54
C ASN A 100 -10.03 12.55 -20.72
N GLU A 101 -11.31 12.28 -20.70
CA GLU A 101 -12.25 12.71 -21.75
C GLU A 101 -13.07 13.90 -21.25
N ASN A 102 -13.67 14.61 -22.17
CA ASN A 102 -14.53 15.76 -21.89
C ASN A 102 -13.89 16.89 -21.05
N ASN A 103 -12.56 16.94 -20.97
CA ASN A 103 -11.82 17.83 -20.07
C ASN A 103 -12.28 17.70 -18.60
N THR A 104 -12.54 16.48 -18.15
CA THR A 104 -13.03 16.21 -16.79
C THR A 104 -11.99 16.59 -15.75
N LEU A 105 -10.73 16.28 -16.00
CA LEU A 105 -9.61 16.77 -15.19
C LEU A 105 -8.91 17.94 -15.89
N PRO A 106 -8.50 18.95 -15.14
CA PRO A 106 -8.64 19.11 -13.69
C PRO A 106 -10.04 19.54 -13.25
N LEU A 107 -10.39 19.16 -12.01
CA LEU A 107 -11.59 19.66 -11.33
C LEU A 107 -11.38 21.11 -10.85
N ALA A 108 -12.44 21.88 -10.88
CA ALA A 108 -12.39 23.27 -10.39
C ALA A 108 -12.19 23.30 -8.86
N SER A 109 -11.51 24.34 -8.37
CA SER A 109 -11.41 24.58 -6.91
C SER A 109 -12.79 24.75 -6.29
N GLY A 110 -13.00 24.17 -5.12
CA GLY A 110 -14.28 24.18 -4.42
C GLY A 110 -15.32 23.22 -4.99
N SER A 111 -14.97 22.34 -5.94
CA SER A 111 -15.88 21.30 -6.42
C SER A 111 -16.44 20.44 -5.28
N ASN A 112 -17.74 20.14 -5.39
CA ASN A 112 -18.44 19.26 -4.46
C ASN A 112 -18.31 17.81 -5.00
N VAL A 113 -17.55 16.98 -4.31
CA VAL A 113 -17.18 15.65 -4.79
C VAL A 113 -17.71 14.53 -3.89
N THR A 114 -18.10 13.42 -4.50
CA THR A 114 -18.51 12.22 -3.78
C THR A 114 -17.43 11.14 -3.94
N LEU A 115 -16.88 10.67 -2.80
CA LEU A 115 -15.97 9.52 -2.75
C LEU A 115 -16.77 8.25 -2.59
N LEU A 116 -16.50 7.25 -3.42
CA LEU A 116 -17.18 5.96 -3.45
C LEU A 116 -16.18 4.80 -3.42
N GLY A 117 -16.61 3.72 -2.80
CA GLY A 117 -15.80 2.53 -2.60
C GLY A 117 -15.00 2.58 -1.29
N ILE A 118 -14.86 1.40 -0.65
CA ILE A 118 -14.17 1.29 0.66
C ILE A 118 -12.71 1.79 0.56
N ARG A 119 -12.09 1.65 -0.61
CA ARG A 119 -10.70 2.05 -0.83
C ARG A 119 -10.51 3.55 -0.98
N SER A 120 -11.57 4.31 -1.17
CA SER A 120 -11.52 5.78 -1.07
C SER A 120 -11.26 6.25 0.37
N HIS A 121 -11.59 5.41 1.35
CA HIS A 121 -11.39 5.67 2.78
C HIS A 121 -10.19 4.92 3.36
N ILE A 122 -9.94 3.69 2.87
CA ILE A 122 -8.82 2.85 3.31
C ILE A 122 -7.97 2.52 2.10
N SER A 123 -7.29 3.51 1.58
CA SER A 123 -6.40 3.33 0.44
C SER A 123 -5.24 2.39 0.78
N LEU A 124 -4.77 1.65 -0.21
CA LEU A 124 -3.54 0.89 -0.10
C LEU A 124 -2.36 1.85 -0.15
N LEU A 125 -1.69 2.06 0.98
CA LEU A 125 -0.62 3.04 1.10
C LEU A 125 0.75 2.48 0.72
N GLY A 126 1.02 1.22 1.01
CA GLY A 126 2.34 0.64 0.79
C GLY A 126 2.32 -0.88 0.73
N SER A 127 3.51 -1.50 0.69
CA SER A 127 3.70 -2.91 0.42
C SER A 127 3.01 -3.85 1.42
N SER A 128 2.93 -5.01 0.98
CA SER A 128 2.60 -6.37 1.35
C SER A 128 2.05 -6.68 2.74
N PHE A 129 2.31 -5.92 3.76
CA PHE A 129 1.87 -6.23 5.13
C PHE A 129 1.03 -5.11 5.77
N GLY A 130 0.65 -4.11 5.01
CA GLY A 130 -0.02 -2.97 5.62
C GLY A 130 -0.96 -2.18 4.74
N VAL A 131 -2.23 -2.47 4.88
CA VAL A 131 -3.28 -1.49 4.62
C VAL A 131 -3.16 -0.34 5.64
N LYS A 132 -2.58 -0.62 6.82
CA LYS A 132 -2.39 0.37 7.88
C LYS A 132 -0.99 0.97 7.82
N ALA A 133 -0.93 2.28 7.71
CA ALA A 133 0.30 3.01 7.98
C ALA A 133 0.76 2.72 9.43
N LYS A 134 2.04 2.51 9.61
CA LYS A 134 2.66 2.39 10.95
C LYS A 134 3.13 3.73 11.50
N GLY A 135 2.60 4.81 11.01
CA GLY A 135 2.92 6.19 11.38
C GLY A 135 1.83 7.12 10.90
N PRO A 136 1.98 8.43 11.07
CA PRO A 136 1.01 9.39 10.58
C PRO A 136 0.89 9.29 9.06
N TYR A 137 -0.32 9.46 8.55
CA TYR A 137 -0.60 9.46 7.13
C TYR A 137 -1.71 10.47 6.80
N ILE A 138 -1.79 10.83 5.54
CA ILE A 138 -2.82 11.70 5.00
C ILE A 138 -3.73 10.85 4.11
N SER A 139 -5.02 10.79 4.45
CA SER A 139 -6.02 10.07 3.66
C SER A 139 -6.35 10.81 2.37
N LEU A 140 -7.00 10.11 1.42
CA LEU A 140 -7.51 10.76 0.21
C LEU A 140 -8.51 11.87 0.56
N GLU A 141 -9.42 11.62 1.51
CA GLU A 141 -10.38 12.63 1.96
C GLU A 141 -9.70 13.87 2.49
N GLN A 142 -8.70 13.72 3.36
CA GLN A 142 -7.94 14.86 3.90
C GLN A 142 -7.17 15.62 2.81
N ALA A 143 -6.57 14.91 1.87
CA ALA A 143 -5.86 15.53 0.76
C ALA A 143 -6.81 16.31 -0.17
N LEU A 144 -8.03 15.85 -0.36
CA LEU A 144 -9.02 16.54 -1.18
C LEU A 144 -9.67 17.71 -0.47
N SER A 145 -10.06 17.54 0.81
CA SER A 145 -10.80 18.55 1.58
C SER A 145 -9.91 19.56 2.31
N GLN A 146 -8.60 19.31 2.41
CA GLN A 146 -7.68 20.07 3.25
C GLN A 146 -8.03 20.00 4.75
N ASN A 147 -8.72 18.94 5.16
CA ASN A 147 -9.03 18.68 6.56
C ASN A 147 -7.79 18.19 7.31
N LYS A 148 -7.25 19.00 8.20
CA LYS A 148 -6.07 18.65 9.02
C LYS A 148 -6.44 18.10 10.40
N THR A 149 -7.69 18.27 10.85
CA THR A 149 -8.10 17.90 12.20
C THR A 149 -8.09 16.40 12.44
N ASP A 150 -8.32 15.61 11.38
CA ASP A 150 -8.35 14.16 11.43
C ASP A 150 -7.02 13.53 10.94
N PHE A 151 -5.90 14.24 11.16
CA PHE A 151 -4.59 13.71 10.82
C PHE A 151 -4.38 12.35 11.49
N HIS A 152 -4.27 11.30 10.67
CA HIS A 152 -4.24 9.94 11.16
C HIS A 152 -2.89 9.62 11.80
N ASN A 153 -2.89 9.56 13.12
CA ASN A 153 -1.73 9.12 13.89
C ASN A 153 -1.88 7.66 14.28
N THR A 154 -0.98 6.82 13.83
CA THR A 154 -0.84 5.49 14.41
C THR A 154 0.27 5.52 15.46
N ILE A 155 0.09 4.77 16.56
CA ILE A 155 1.09 4.70 17.61
C ILE A 155 2.37 4.10 17.03
N ALA A 156 3.37 4.94 16.83
CA ALA A 156 4.71 4.51 16.49
C ALA A 156 5.67 4.99 17.57
N TYR A 157 6.54 4.11 18.02
CA TYR A 157 7.65 4.49 18.86
C TYR A 157 8.83 4.84 17.98
N THR A 158 9.29 6.08 18.03
CA THR A 158 10.56 6.47 17.46
C THR A 158 11.66 6.38 18.53
N LEU A 159 12.81 5.86 18.16
CA LEU A 159 14.00 5.97 18.98
C LEU A 159 14.71 7.26 18.57
N ASN A 160 14.87 8.20 19.50
CA ASN A 160 15.71 9.36 19.31
C ASN A 160 17.15 8.98 19.61
N THR A 161 18.01 9.13 18.64
CA THR A 161 19.44 8.99 18.80
C THR A 161 20.06 10.39 18.82
N ASN A 162 20.80 10.70 19.88
CA ASN A 162 21.63 11.89 19.87
C ASN A 162 22.91 11.59 19.08
N TYR A 163 22.97 12.09 17.88
CA TYR A 163 24.08 11.82 16.95
C TYR A 163 25.40 12.50 17.33
N LYS A 164 25.40 13.40 18.33
CA LYS A 164 26.64 13.98 18.89
C LYS A 164 27.20 13.12 20.01
N THR A 165 26.35 12.54 20.84
CA THR A 165 26.74 11.75 22.02
C THR A 165 26.63 10.26 21.83
N GLY A 166 25.84 9.81 20.83
CA GLY A 166 25.50 8.39 20.62
C GLY A 166 24.44 7.87 21.61
N GLU A 167 23.88 8.72 22.45
CA GLU A 167 22.83 8.36 23.38
C GLU A 167 21.51 8.07 22.64
N VAL A 168 20.87 6.96 22.96
CA VAL A 168 19.58 6.57 22.42
C VAL A 168 18.51 6.72 23.50
N THR A 169 17.58 7.64 23.29
CA THR A 169 16.43 7.84 24.17
C THR A 169 15.15 7.45 23.47
N ARG A 170 14.16 7.00 24.24
CA ARG A 170 12.85 6.67 23.71
C ARG A 170 12.13 7.97 23.38
N ALA A 171 11.76 8.15 22.11
CA ALA A 171 11.02 9.33 21.71
C ALA A 171 9.52 9.20 21.96
N LEU A 172 8.88 10.35 21.93
CA LEU A 172 7.47 10.61 22.08
C LEU A 172 6.59 9.74 21.19
N SER A 173 5.41 9.43 21.69
CA SER A 173 4.31 8.84 20.94
C SER A 173 3.88 9.81 19.82
N LEU A 174 3.86 9.34 18.58
CA LEU A 174 3.34 10.12 17.44
C LEU A 174 1.85 10.45 17.57
N SER A 175 1.15 9.86 18.53
CA SER A 175 -0.26 10.09 18.81
C SER A 175 -0.58 11.51 19.30
N GLU A 176 0.42 12.32 19.60
CA GLU A 176 0.24 13.70 20.08
C GLU A 176 0.30 14.73 18.95
N TRP A 177 0.63 14.32 17.74
CA TRP A 177 0.71 15.23 16.60
C TRP A 177 -0.63 15.37 15.90
N ASN A 178 -0.95 16.57 15.47
CA ASN A 178 -2.08 16.85 14.61
C ASN A 178 -1.61 17.45 13.27
N GLY A 179 -2.50 17.46 12.28
CA GLY A 179 -2.14 17.94 10.95
C GLY A 179 -1.80 19.43 10.88
N ASP A 180 -2.24 20.24 11.86
CA ASP A 180 -1.94 21.68 11.90
C ASP A 180 -0.47 21.98 12.20
N GLU A 181 0.25 21.00 12.74
CA GLU A 181 1.70 21.11 12.99
C GLU A 181 2.54 20.94 11.71
N PHE A 182 1.92 20.49 10.61
CA PHE A 182 2.60 20.23 9.36
C PHE A 182 2.10 21.15 8.24
N GLU A 183 3.02 21.50 7.34
CA GLU A 183 2.72 22.27 6.16
C GLU A 183 2.35 21.35 5.01
N PHE A 184 1.10 21.40 4.57
CA PHE A 184 0.63 20.79 3.35
C PHE A 184 -0.64 21.49 2.86
N GLU A 185 -0.91 21.35 1.57
CA GLU A 185 -2.08 21.94 0.93
C GLU A 185 -2.90 20.83 0.26
N GLY A 186 -4.19 20.75 0.62
CA GLY A 186 -5.16 19.88 -0.05
C GLY A 186 -5.74 20.53 -1.30
N ALA A 187 -6.57 19.78 -2.04
CA ALA A 187 -7.22 20.29 -3.26
C ALA A 187 -8.27 21.38 -2.99
N GLY A 188 -8.77 21.45 -1.76
CA GLY A 188 -9.82 22.41 -1.38
C GLY A 188 -11.19 22.06 -1.97
N PHE A 189 -11.48 20.79 -2.17
CA PHE A 189 -12.80 20.29 -2.56
C PHE A 189 -13.74 20.15 -1.35
N ASN A 190 -15.03 20.20 -1.60
CA ASN A 190 -16.05 19.86 -0.61
C ASN A 190 -16.38 18.37 -0.76
N VAL A 191 -15.84 17.55 0.12
CA VAL A 191 -16.06 16.09 0.09
C VAL A 191 -17.39 15.77 0.75
N ASN A 192 -18.18 14.86 0.15
CA ASN A 192 -19.48 14.43 0.63
C ASN A 192 -19.40 13.76 2.02
N PRO A 193 -19.81 14.42 3.09
CA PRO A 193 -19.66 13.90 4.44
C PRO A 193 -20.57 12.69 4.72
N THR A 194 -21.68 12.56 3.99
CA THR A 194 -22.58 11.41 4.13
C THR A 194 -21.88 10.12 3.70
N MET A 195 -21.15 10.15 2.59
CA MET A 195 -20.43 8.97 2.12
C MET A 195 -19.20 8.69 2.96
N VAL A 196 -18.53 9.73 3.47
CA VAL A 196 -17.44 9.58 4.46
C VAL A 196 -17.96 8.83 5.69
N ASP A 197 -19.10 9.23 6.26
CA ASP A 197 -19.69 8.57 7.42
C ASP A 197 -20.10 7.11 7.12
N VAL A 198 -20.70 6.85 5.96
CA VAL A 198 -21.09 5.50 5.53
C VAL A 198 -19.88 4.58 5.47
N TYR A 199 -18.84 4.96 4.76
CA TYR A 199 -17.66 4.10 4.60
C TYR A 199 -16.81 4.01 5.87
N THR A 200 -16.82 5.03 6.72
CA THR A 200 -16.18 4.95 8.05
C THR A 200 -16.84 3.85 8.89
N LYS A 201 -18.18 3.81 8.93
CA LYS A 201 -18.91 2.76 9.65
C LYS A 201 -18.71 1.37 9.04
N LEU A 202 -18.73 1.27 7.72
CA LEU A 202 -18.46 0.01 7.03
C LEU A 202 -17.03 -0.48 7.29
N ASN A 203 -16.06 0.43 7.35
CA ASN A 203 -14.69 0.08 7.68
C ASN A 203 -14.55 -0.61 9.03
N GLU A 204 -15.33 -0.21 10.03
CA GLU A 204 -15.33 -0.89 11.34
C GLU A 204 -15.68 -2.38 11.21
N THR A 205 -16.53 -2.74 10.27
CA THR A 205 -16.92 -4.13 9.97
C THR A 205 -15.84 -4.88 9.18
N TYR A 206 -15.15 -4.19 8.29
CA TYR A 206 -14.10 -4.71 7.41
C TYR A 206 -12.69 -4.58 7.99
N GLN A 207 -12.56 -4.15 9.25
CA GLN A 207 -11.25 -4.12 9.92
C GLN A 207 -10.70 -5.52 10.07
N HIS A 208 -9.60 -5.77 9.39
CA HIS A 208 -8.83 -6.98 9.55
C HIS A 208 -8.14 -6.99 10.91
N SER A 209 -8.12 -8.16 11.55
CA SER A 209 -7.22 -8.35 12.68
C SER A 209 -5.77 -8.09 12.21
N GLU A 210 -4.95 -7.57 13.09
CA GLU A 210 -3.53 -7.29 12.80
C GLU A 210 -2.76 -8.54 12.32
N ASN A 211 -3.33 -9.74 12.56
CA ASN A 211 -2.76 -11.03 12.24
C ASN A 211 -3.36 -11.69 10.99
N GLU A 212 -4.43 -11.14 10.43
CA GLU A 212 -4.99 -11.65 9.18
C GLU A 212 -4.28 -10.95 8.02
N THR A 213 -3.70 -11.76 7.15
CA THR A 213 -3.27 -11.24 5.84
C THR A 213 -4.56 -10.86 5.10
N PRO A 214 -4.82 -9.57 4.88
CA PRO A 214 -6.06 -9.08 4.25
C PRO A 214 -6.25 -9.56 2.82
N PHE A 215 -5.39 -10.44 2.35
CA PHE A 215 -5.24 -10.85 0.97
C PHE A 215 -5.31 -12.36 0.77
N ALA A 216 -5.82 -13.07 1.76
CA ALA A 216 -5.83 -14.54 1.71
C ALA A 216 -6.56 -15.09 0.48
N ASN A 217 -7.53 -14.34 -0.08
CA ASN A 217 -8.40 -14.79 -1.16
C ASN A 217 -8.52 -13.79 -2.31
N TYR A 218 -7.59 -12.84 -2.46
CA TYR A 218 -7.60 -11.81 -3.52
C TYR A 218 -8.89 -10.98 -3.58
N ASP A 219 -9.60 -10.91 -2.46
CA ASP A 219 -10.84 -10.15 -2.35
C ASP A 219 -10.50 -8.66 -2.10
N PRO A 220 -10.90 -7.73 -2.97
CA PRO A 220 -10.75 -6.31 -2.73
C PRO A 220 -11.61 -5.81 -1.56
N GLN A 221 -12.55 -6.63 -1.09
CA GLN A 221 -13.43 -6.37 0.06
C GLN A 221 -14.29 -5.12 -0.11
N GLU A 222 -14.77 -4.89 -1.32
CA GLU A 222 -15.74 -3.84 -1.56
C GLU A 222 -17.09 -4.23 -0.97
N PRO A 223 -17.71 -3.40 -0.10
CA PRO A 223 -19.04 -3.64 0.43
C PRO A 223 -20.10 -3.70 -0.67
N SER A 224 -21.09 -4.56 -0.47
CA SER A 224 -22.26 -4.60 -1.35
C SER A 224 -23.13 -3.33 -1.19
N LEU A 225 -23.88 -2.98 -2.22
CA LEU A 225 -24.86 -1.88 -2.12
C LEU A 225 -25.92 -2.13 -1.04
N ALA A 226 -26.21 -3.39 -0.72
CA ALA A 226 -27.12 -3.72 0.37
C ALA A 226 -26.56 -3.30 1.73
N GLU A 227 -25.26 -3.49 1.96
CA GLU A 227 -24.57 -3.05 3.18
C GLU A 227 -24.46 -1.52 3.25
N VAL A 228 -24.12 -0.87 2.14
CA VAL A 228 -24.12 0.59 2.03
C VAL A 228 -25.49 1.16 2.40
N LYS A 229 -26.55 0.60 1.81
CA LYS A 229 -27.94 1.02 2.06
C LYS A 229 -28.41 0.69 3.47
N ALA A 230 -27.95 -0.42 4.05
CA ALA A 230 -28.26 -0.75 5.44
C ALA A 230 -27.60 0.23 6.42
N THR A 231 -26.42 0.77 6.08
CA THR A 231 -25.71 1.74 6.88
C THR A 231 -26.37 3.12 6.83
N ASN A 232 -26.85 3.53 5.64
CA ASN A 232 -27.62 4.77 5.47
C ASN A 232 -28.60 4.60 4.29
N PRO A 233 -29.91 4.38 4.54
CA PRO A 233 -30.90 4.17 3.49
C PRO A 233 -31.05 5.32 2.49
N ASP A 234 -30.75 6.56 2.94
CA ASP A 234 -30.96 7.79 2.18
C ASP A 234 -29.67 8.39 1.64
N TYR A 235 -28.57 7.60 1.57
CA TYR A 235 -27.24 8.10 1.18
C TYR A 235 -27.24 8.78 -0.20
N GLU A 236 -28.04 8.28 -1.16
CA GLU A 236 -28.11 8.83 -2.51
C GLU A 236 -28.68 10.27 -2.54
N ALA A 237 -29.44 10.68 -1.53
CA ALA A 237 -29.95 12.05 -1.45
C ALA A 237 -28.81 13.10 -1.36
N SER A 238 -27.65 12.72 -0.84
CA SER A 238 -26.49 13.59 -0.74
C SER A 238 -25.85 13.93 -2.10
N PHE A 239 -26.08 13.10 -3.11
CA PHE A 239 -25.49 13.29 -4.43
C PHE A 239 -25.95 14.58 -5.12
N ALA A 240 -27.18 15.03 -4.84
CA ALA A 240 -27.68 16.28 -5.38
C ALA A 240 -26.85 17.50 -4.98
N GLN A 241 -26.16 17.44 -3.82
CA GLN A 241 -25.30 18.52 -3.34
C GLN A 241 -23.83 18.30 -3.73
N TYR A 242 -23.39 17.04 -3.83
CA TYR A 242 -21.99 16.68 -4.01
C TYR A 242 -21.75 15.97 -5.36
N GLY A 243 -22.40 16.47 -6.41
CA GLY A 243 -22.44 15.85 -7.72
C GLY A 243 -21.54 16.49 -8.80
N ASP A 244 -20.59 17.36 -8.42
CA ASP A 244 -19.67 17.94 -9.42
C ASP A 244 -18.71 16.90 -10.00
N ALA A 245 -18.34 15.91 -9.20
CA ALA A 245 -17.62 14.69 -9.63
C ALA A 245 -17.83 13.54 -8.65
N ALA A 246 -17.83 12.32 -9.16
CA ALA A 246 -17.75 11.10 -8.38
C ALA A 246 -16.37 10.45 -8.57
N ILE A 247 -15.70 10.13 -7.47
CA ILE A 247 -14.36 9.55 -7.46
C ILE A 247 -14.46 8.15 -6.85
N VAL A 248 -14.12 7.13 -7.63
CA VAL A 248 -14.08 5.73 -7.23
C VAL A 248 -12.64 5.26 -7.09
N VAL A 249 -12.32 4.50 -6.06
CA VAL A 249 -10.99 3.89 -5.90
C VAL A 249 -11.09 2.39 -6.05
N ILE A 250 -10.45 1.87 -7.09
CA ILE A 250 -10.33 0.43 -7.36
C ILE A 250 -8.94 -0.02 -6.94
N SER A 251 -8.86 -1.15 -6.23
CA SER A 251 -7.58 -1.65 -5.75
C SER A 251 -7.43 -3.15 -5.90
N ARG A 252 -6.19 -3.60 -5.99
CA ARG A 252 -5.83 -5.01 -5.84
C ARG A 252 -4.77 -5.13 -4.76
N PRO A 253 -5.11 -5.79 -3.66
CA PRO A 253 -4.14 -6.04 -2.61
C PRO A 253 -2.98 -6.84 -3.16
N THR A 254 -1.78 -6.50 -2.74
CA THR A 254 -0.57 -7.18 -3.14
C THR A 254 0.33 -7.47 -1.96
N ALA A 255 1.04 -8.58 -2.00
CA ALA A 255 2.00 -8.95 -0.97
C ALA A 255 3.16 -9.74 -1.59
N GLU A 256 4.31 -9.68 -0.95
CA GLU A 256 5.43 -10.55 -1.28
C GLU A 256 5.01 -12.02 -1.20
N SER A 257 5.38 -12.81 -2.20
CA SER A 257 5.01 -14.23 -2.32
C SER A 257 3.50 -14.50 -2.41
N LYS A 258 2.72 -13.54 -2.90
CA LYS A 258 1.28 -13.65 -3.14
C LYS A 258 0.98 -13.35 -4.60
N ASP A 259 1.12 -14.37 -5.44
CA ASP A 259 0.81 -14.27 -6.86
C ASP A 259 -0.71 -14.36 -7.10
N TYR A 260 -1.20 -13.59 -8.04
CA TYR A 260 -2.55 -13.71 -8.56
C TYR A 260 -2.61 -14.89 -9.53
N LEU A 261 -3.01 -16.04 -9.02
CA LEU A 261 -3.09 -17.25 -9.84
C LEU A 261 -4.43 -17.28 -10.60
N PRO A 262 -4.44 -17.72 -11.87
CA PRO A 262 -5.66 -17.86 -12.65
C PRO A 262 -6.72 -18.66 -11.90
N GLY A 263 -7.97 -18.16 -11.89
CA GLY A 263 -9.08 -18.76 -11.17
C GLY A 263 -9.05 -18.63 -9.64
N SER A 264 -8.07 -17.94 -9.06
CA SER A 264 -7.96 -17.73 -7.62
C SER A 264 -8.76 -16.51 -7.18
N VAL A 265 -10.08 -16.61 -7.21
CA VAL A 265 -11.00 -15.55 -6.75
C VAL A 265 -11.72 -15.98 -5.48
N ALA A 266 -12.08 -15.01 -4.63
CA ALA A 266 -12.93 -15.29 -3.49
C ALA A 266 -14.33 -15.68 -3.94
N GLU A 267 -14.92 -16.66 -3.26
CA GLU A 267 -16.29 -17.12 -3.54
C GLU A 267 -17.28 -15.97 -3.33
N GLY A 268 -18.24 -15.84 -4.26
CA GLY A 268 -19.29 -14.83 -4.17
C GLY A 268 -18.94 -13.46 -4.72
N THR A 269 -17.70 -13.21 -5.18
CA THR A 269 -17.29 -11.92 -5.75
C THR A 269 -17.88 -11.64 -7.13
N GLY A 270 -18.34 -12.66 -7.84
CA GLY A 270 -18.87 -12.56 -9.21
C GLY A 270 -17.80 -12.36 -10.29
N ALA A 271 -16.53 -12.26 -9.91
CA ALA A 271 -15.41 -12.31 -10.85
C ALA A 271 -15.03 -13.77 -11.15
N SER A 272 -14.51 -14.04 -12.34
CA SER A 272 -13.98 -15.35 -12.73
C SER A 272 -12.46 -15.42 -12.59
N GLU A 273 -11.80 -14.25 -12.64
CA GLU A 273 -10.37 -14.11 -12.54
C GLU A 273 -10.00 -13.00 -11.53
N PRO A 274 -8.85 -13.10 -10.85
CA PRO A 274 -8.48 -12.17 -9.77
C PRO A 274 -8.34 -10.71 -10.21
N LEU A 275 -8.02 -10.48 -11.47
CA LEU A 275 -7.80 -9.14 -12.02
C LEU A 275 -9.09 -8.50 -12.55
N GLU A 276 -10.17 -9.27 -12.68
CA GLU A 276 -11.49 -8.74 -13.07
C GLU A 276 -12.11 -7.91 -11.94
N LEU A 277 -12.94 -6.94 -12.32
CA LEU A 277 -13.77 -6.25 -11.35
C LEU A 277 -14.79 -7.21 -10.72
N THR A 278 -14.95 -7.15 -9.43
CA THR A 278 -16.00 -7.87 -8.71
C THR A 278 -17.38 -7.26 -8.99
N THR A 279 -18.44 -7.98 -8.66
CA THR A 279 -19.80 -7.43 -8.76
C THR A 279 -19.94 -6.16 -7.92
N ASN A 280 -19.43 -6.16 -6.69
CA ASN A 280 -19.55 -5.00 -5.82
C ASN A 280 -18.76 -3.79 -6.35
N GLU A 281 -17.59 -3.99 -6.95
CA GLU A 281 -16.84 -2.89 -7.60
C GLU A 281 -17.60 -2.33 -8.81
N ARG A 282 -18.25 -3.18 -9.63
CA ARG A 282 -19.11 -2.73 -10.72
C ARG A 282 -20.30 -1.93 -10.19
N ASP A 283 -20.94 -2.39 -9.13
CA ASP A 283 -22.07 -1.71 -8.49
C ASP A 283 -21.68 -0.34 -7.94
N VAL A 284 -20.47 -0.20 -7.39
CA VAL A 284 -19.93 1.10 -6.94
C VAL A 284 -19.72 2.06 -8.12
N ILE A 285 -19.19 1.57 -9.25
CA ILE A 285 -19.04 2.38 -10.47
C ILE A 285 -20.42 2.82 -11.00
N GLU A 286 -21.40 1.92 -11.06
CA GLU A 286 -22.76 2.29 -11.44
C GLU A 286 -23.39 3.29 -10.46
N THR A 287 -23.04 3.23 -9.19
CA THR A 287 -23.47 4.24 -8.21
C THR A 287 -22.78 5.58 -8.45
N ALA A 288 -21.52 5.59 -8.86
CA ALA A 288 -20.79 6.80 -9.22
C ALA A 288 -21.44 7.52 -10.42
N LYS A 289 -21.88 6.78 -11.43
CA LYS A 289 -22.60 7.32 -12.58
C LYS A 289 -23.96 7.94 -12.22
N LYS A 290 -24.58 7.47 -11.12
CA LYS A 290 -25.79 8.12 -10.59
C LYS A 290 -25.46 9.38 -9.78
N ALA A 291 -24.28 9.42 -9.16
CA ALA A 291 -23.87 10.53 -8.31
C ALA A 291 -23.39 11.74 -9.09
N SER A 292 -22.83 11.54 -10.29
CA SER A 292 -22.28 12.63 -11.12
C SER A 292 -22.18 12.23 -12.58
N ASP A 293 -22.29 13.23 -13.45
CA ASP A 293 -21.97 13.11 -14.88
C ASP A 293 -20.44 13.07 -15.13
N LYS A 294 -19.61 13.28 -14.11
CA LYS A 294 -18.16 13.17 -14.16
C LYS A 294 -17.68 12.05 -13.24
N VAL A 295 -17.30 10.94 -13.84
CA VAL A 295 -16.81 9.78 -13.09
C VAL A 295 -15.31 9.62 -13.27
N ILE A 296 -14.60 9.63 -12.17
CA ILE A 296 -13.13 9.49 -12.08
C ILE A 296 -12.81 8.21 -11.36
N VAL A 297 -11.99 7.35 -11.97
CA VAL A 297 -11.51 6.12 -11.35
C VAL A 297 -10.04 6.25 -10.99
N LEU A 298 -9.71 6.04 -9.72
CA LEU A 298 -8.35 5.95 -9.24
C LEU A 298 -7.97 4.47 -9.09
N ILE A 299 -6.91 4.05 -9.74
CA ILE A 299 -6.37 2.68 -9.65
C ILE A 299 -5.25 2.65 -8.61
N ASN A 300 -5.57 2.15 -7.43
CA ASN A 300 -4.70 2.10 -6.27
C ASN A 300 -4.14 0.69 -6.09
N THR A 301 -3.17 0.33 -6.89
CA THR A 301 -2.55 -0.99 -6.86
C THR A 301 -1.14 -0.99 -7.46
N ALA A 302 -0.26 -1.87 -6.98
CA ALA A 302 1.01 -2.18 -7.64
C ALA A 302 0.87 -3.32 -8.67
N ASN A 303 -0.22 -4.09 -8.59
CA ASN A 303 -0.51 -5.16 -9.55
C ASN A 303 -1.33 -4.63 -10.73
N ALA A 304 -1.34 -5.40 -11.81
CA ALA A 304 -2.28 -5.17 -12.90
C ALA A 304 -3.73 -5.37 -12.42
N VAL A 305 -4.66 -4.74 -13.12
CA VAL A 305 -6.11 -4.96 -13.06
C VAL A 305 -6.64 -4.91 -14.48
N GLU A 306 -7.70 -5.63 -14.77
CA GLU A 306 -8.36 -5.50 -16.08
C GLU A 306 -8.99 -4.12 -16.20
N ILE A 307 -8.63 -3.41 -17.25
CA ILE A 307 -9.11 -2.04 -17.48
C ILE A 307 -10.07 -1.91 -18.66
N GLY A 308 -10.39 -3.01 -19.33
CA GLY A 308 -11.23 -2.99 -20.53
C GLY A 308 -12.59 -2.36 -20.27
N ASP A 309 -13.28 -2.82 -19.25
CA ASP A 309 -14.59 -2.30 -18.85
C ASP A 309 -14.52 -0.83 -18.43
N LEU A 310 -13.46 -0.45 -17.71
CA LEU A 310 -13.27 0.94 -17.26
C LEU A 310 -12.95 1.88 -18.45
N LYS A 311 -12.01 1.45 -19.30
CA LYS A 311 -11.50 2.28 -20.39
C LYS A 311 -12.54 2.49 -21.50
N ASN A 312 -13.32 1.45 -21.80
CA ASN A 312 -14.29 1.45 -22.89
C ASN A 312 -15.65 2.00 -22.46
N ASP A 313 -15.88 2.20 -21.17
CA ASP A 313 -17.11 2.78 -20.65
C ASP A 313 -17.16 4.29 -20.97
N PRO A 314 -18.14 4.76 -21.75
CA PRO A 314 -18.25 6.17 -22.10
C PRO A 314 -18.64 7.09 -20.93
N ASP A 315 -19.20 6.50 -19.86
CA ASP A 315 -19.64 7.23 -18.66
C ASP A 315 -18.54 7.31 -17.59
N ILE A 316 -17.34 6.77 -17.87
CA ILE A 316 -16.14 6.97 -17.08
C ILE A 316 -15.26 7.96 -17.80
N ASP A 317 -15.12 9.17 -17.27
CA ASP A 317 -14.44 10.27 -17.96
C ASP A 317 -12.93 10.30 -17.74
N ALA A 318 -12.47 9.91 -16.57
CA ALA A 318 -11.04 9.89 -16.25
C ALA A 318 -10.61 8.65 -15.49
N ILE A 319 -9.40 8.17 -15.80
CA ILE A 319 -8.76 7.06 -15.10
C ILE A 319 -7.33 7.47 -14.78
N LEU A 320 -6.98 7.47 -13.50
CA LEU A 320 -5.65 7.78 -13.00
C LEU A 320 -5.10 6.59 -12.22
N TRP A 321 -3.98 6.04 -12.67
CA TRP A 321 -3.24 5.06 -11.89
C TRP A 321 -2.37 5.79 -10.86
N ILE A 322 -2.55 5.45 -9.59
CA ILE A 322 -1.86 6.10 -8.47
C ILE A 322 -0.90 5.16 -7.72
N GLY A 323 -0.83 3.89 -8.15
CA GLY A 323 0.04 2.91 -7.52
C GLY A 323 -0.25 2.74 -6.02
N LEU A 324 0.82 2.64 -5.24
CA LEU A 324 0.80 2.65 -3.78
C LEU A 324 1.46 3.95 -3.32
N PRO A 325 0.69 5.00 -3.02
CA PRO A 325 1.20 6.36 -2.87
C PRO A 325 1.97 6.61 -1.55
N GLY A 326 2.01 5.62 -0.65
CA GLY A 326 2.62 5.81 0.65
C GLY A 326 1.79 6.67 1.61
N CYS A 327 2.38 7.01 2.76
CA CYS A 327 1.65 7.73 3.82
C CYS A 327 1.22 9.14 3.41
N TYR A 328 1.89 9.77 2.46
CA TYR A 328 1.68 11.19 2.14
C TYR A 328 1.39 11.46 0.67
N GLY A 329 1.44 10.45 -0.18
CA GLY A 329 1.29 10.63 -1.62
C GLY A 329 -0.12 11.01 -2.09
N MET A 330 -1.14 10.86 -1.23
CA MET A 330 -2.48 11.34 -1.57
C MET A 330 -2.53 12.85 -1.80
N LEU A 331 -1.58 13.63 -1.25
CA LEU A 331 -1.42 15.05 -1.58
C LEU A 331 -1.07 15.25 -3.06
N GLY A 332 -0.17 14.42 -3.61
CA GLY A 332 0.16 14.47 -5.03
C GLY A 332 -1.01 14.07 -5.92
N VAL A 333 -1.79 13.09 -5.50
CA VAL A 333 -3.04 12.72 -6.19
C VAL A 333 -4.02 13.90 -6.21
N ALA A 334 -4.19 14.57 -5.07
CA ALA A 334 -5.05 15.76 -4.95
C ALA A 334 -4.59 16.89 -5.88
N ASP A 335 -3.28 17.13 -5.98
CA ASP A 335 -2.69 18.13 -6.88
C ASP A 335 -2.96 17.84 -8.35
N ILE A 336 -2.91 16.57 -8.74
CA ILE A 336 -3.26 16.17 -10.11
C ILE A 336 -4.75 16.41 -10.36
N LEU A 337 -5.61 16.02 -9.42
CA LEU A 337 -7.06 16.16 -9.59
C LEU A 337 -7.51 17.63 -9.67
N CYS A 338 -6.87 18.54 -8.93
CA CYS A 338 -7.16 19.98 -8.99
C CYS A 338 -6.31 20.75 -10.02
N GLY A 339 -5.40 20.07 -10.73
CA GLY A 339 -4.62 20.66 -11.83
C GLY A 339 -3.45 21.54 -11.41
N ARG A 340 -3.02 21.48 -10.15
CA ARG A 340 -1.76 22.15 -9.73
C ARG A 340 -0.55 21.58 -10.44
N VAL A 341 -0.59 20.27 -10.72
CA VAL A 341 0.46 19.58 -11.48
C VAL A 341 -0.16 18.61 -12.49
N SER A 342 0.59 18.33 -13.55
CA SER A 342 0.25 17.26 -14.49
C SER A 342 0.97 15.97 -14.08
N PRO A 343 0.29 14.81 -14.12
CA PRO A 343 0.96 13.53 -13.87
C PRO A 343 2.01 13.28 -14.95
N SER A 344 3.17 12.78 -14.55
CA SER A 344 4.31 12.58 -15.46
C SER A 344 4.79 11.14 -15.54
N GLY A 345 4.17 10.22 -14.77
CA GLY A 345 4.50 8.82 -14.76
C GLY A 345 4.20 8.09 -16.08
N ALA A 346 4.85 6.96 -16.27
CA ALA A 346 4.57 6.01 -17.33
C ALA A 346 4.37 4.63 -16.73
N MET A 347 3.45 3.85 -17.29
CA MET A 347 3.24 2.48 -16.84
C MET A 347 4.50 1.66 -17.06
N SER A 348 4.91 0.94 -16.04
CA SER A 348 6.04 0.01 -16.10
C SER A 348 5.65 -1.36 -16.68
N ASP A 349 4.36 -1.62 -16.80
CA ASP A 349 3.82 -2.87 -17.28
C ASP A 349 2.63 -2.64 -18.22
N ILE A 350 2.23 -3.69 -18.92
CA ILE A 350 1.08 -3.69 -19.83
C ILE A 350 -0.15 -4.15 -19.05
N TYR A 351 -1.17 -3.31 -19.00
CA TYR A 351 -2.46 -3.68 -18.46
C TYR A 351 -3.32 -4.29 -19.56
N ALA A 352 -3.75 -5.52 -19.34
CA ALA A 352 -4.62 -6.21 -20.27
C ALA A 352 -6.00 -5.54 -20.33
N THR A 353 -6.59 -5.52 -21.52
CA THR A 353 -8.00 -5.14 -21.65
C THR A 353 -8.86 -6.17 -20.96
N TYR A 354 -8.57 -7.45 -21.17
CA TYR A 354 -9.16 -8.60 -20.49
C TYR A 354 -8.08 -9.62 -20.21
N ASN A 355 -8.20 -10.34 -19.10
CA ASN A 355 -7.19 -11.28 -18.60
C ASN A 355 -6.88 -12.45 -19.56
N LEU A 356 -7.81 -12.76 -20.45
CA LEU A 356 -7.69 -13.82 -21.44
C LEU A 356 -7.35 -13.32 -22.85
N SER A 357 -6.96 -12.07 -22.98
CA SER A 357 -6.62 -11.46 -24.28
C SER A 357 -5.15 -11.65 -24.67
#